data_69706878e157c23d19718a27bf29a280
#
_entry.id   69706878e157c23d19718a27bf29a280
#
_cell.length_a   1.000
_cell.length_b   1.000
_cell.length_c   1.000
_cell.angle_alpha   90.00
_cell.angle_beta   90.00
_cell.angle_gamma   90.00
#
_symmetry.space_group_name_H-M   'P 1'
#
loop_
_entity.id
_entity.type
_entity.pdbx_description
1 polymer ?
#
loop_
_entity_poly.entity_id
_entity_poly.type
_entity_poly.pdbx_seq_one_letter_code
_entity_poly.pdbx_strand_id
1 'polypeptide(L)'
;MTERLDKFLANAGFGTRSEVKKLIKQKRVQVDGEIPRNGDGRIDPEKQTISVDGEMVSSQKHEYILLHKPAGCVTATKDNRDTTVMDLIDSRIKDRLFPVGRLDKDTEGLLLITDDGPLAHQLLAPKRHVPKTYYAKVSGILPENVCEQFAQGLDIGDEKPTLPAELRILERDPEGISSEIELTIHEGRFHQVKRMCHAAGCEVTYLKRISMGTLKLDESLEKGAYRQLTAEEIEKLKE
;
A
#
# COMPACT_ATOMS: atom_id res chain seq x y z
N MET A 1 -2.03 25.92 -7.63
CA MET A 1 -2.81 26.66 -6.56
C MET A 1 -1.83 27.26 -5.56
N THR A 2 -1.97 28.57 -5.24
CA THR A 2 -0.98 29.24 -4.36
C THR A 2 -1.27 29.01 -2.88
N GLU A 3 -0.24 28.71 -2.11
CA GLU A 3 -0.30 28.60 -0.64
C GLU A 3 0.89 29.30 0.04
N ARG A 4 0.87 29.38 1.37
CA ARG A 4 1.98 29.99 2.14
C ARG A 4 3.15 29.02 2.22
N LEU A 5 4.38 29.53 2.05
CA LEU A 5 5.62 28.76 2.12
C LEU A 5 5.78 28.03 3.47
N ASP A 6 5.47 28.71 4.61
CA ASP A 6 5.58 28.09 5.93
C ASP A 6 4.59 26.92 6.12
N LYS A 7 3.40 27.01 5.53
CA LYS A 7 2.41 25.94 5.55
C LYS A 7 2.82 24.78 4.67
N PHE A 8 3.28 25.07 3.45
CA PHE A 8 3.76 24.05 2.51
C PHE A 8 4.88 23.21 3.11
N LEU A 9 5.92 23.85 3.64
CA LEU A 9 7.07 23.14 4.24
C LEU A 9 6.69 22.38 5.52
N ALA A 10 5.78 22.92 6.34
CA ALA A 10 5.27 22.19 7.51
C ALA A 10 4.46 20.94 7.10
N ASN A 11 3.66 21.04 6.04
CA ASN A 11 2.95 19.89 5.47
C ASN A 11 3.91 18.86 4.87
N ALA A 12 5.03 19.29 4.30
CA ALA A 12 6.09 18.43 3.78
C ALA A 12 7.00 17.81 4.87
N GLY A 13 6.69 18.02 6.16
CA GLY A 13 7.38 17.34 7.27
C GLY A 13 8.66 18.03 7.75
N PHE A 14 8.90 19.29 7.39
CA PHE A 14 10.07 20.05 7.86
C PHE A 14 9.86 20.69 9.26
N GLY A 15 8.89 20.20 10.02
CA GLY A 15 8.58 20.64 11.36
C GLY A 15 7.32 21.50 11.43
N THR A 16 7.08 22.10 12.60
CA THR A 16 5.98 23.04 12.81
C THR A 16 6.20 24.34 12.00
N ARG A 17 5.15 25.10 11.76
CA ARG A 17 5.27 26.41 11.07
C ARG A 17 6.28 27.34 11.74
N SER A 18 6.43 27.27 13.06
CA SER A 18 7.41 28.05 13.82
C SER A 18 8.84 27.59 13.56
N GLU A 19 9.06 26.28 13.45
CA GLU A 19 10.36 25.69 13.11
C GLU A 19 10.74 25.98 11.66
N VAL A 20 9.78 25.87 10.72
CA VAL A 20 9.99 26.26 9.32
C VAL A 20 10.42 27.73 9.20
N LYS A 21 9.79 28.65 9.95
CA LYS A 21 10.22 30.06 9.99
C LYS A 21 11.65 30.23 10.48
N LYS A 22 12.15 29.36 11.37
CA LYS A 22 13.56 29.36 11.79
C LYS A 22 14.49 28.89 10.66
N LEU A 23 14.09 27.82 9.92
CA LEU A 23 14.84 27.36 8.75
C LEU A 23 14.98 28.46 7.69
N ILE A 24 13.91 29.20 7.42
CA ILE A 24 13.92 30.33 6.48
C ILE A 24 14.86 31.45 6.95
N LYS A 25 14.81 31.82 8.23
CA LYS A 25 15.73 32.81 8.81
C LYS A 25 17.20 32.36 8.75
N GLN A 26 17.45 31.06 8.84
CA GLN A 26 18.79 30.46 8.70
C GLN A 26 19.26 30.34 7.24
N LYS A 27 18.48 30.84 6.28
CA LYS A 27 18.77 30.78 4.82
C LYS A 27 18.90 29.35 4.27
N ARG A 28 18.27 28.38 4.90
CA ARG A 28 18.28 26.96 4.51
C ARG A 28 17.23 26.61 3.47
N VAL A 29 16.29 27.52 3.20
CA VAL A 29 15.19 27.37 2.24
C VAL A 29 15.46 28.24 1.02
N GLN A 30 15.20 27.67 -0.16
CA GLN A 30 15.22 28.39 -1.43
C GLN A 30 13.92 28.19 -2.18
N VAL A 31 13.48 29.20 -2.90
CA VAL A 31 12.36 29.18 -3.85
C VAL A 31 12.91 29.69 -5.17
N ASP A 32 12.87 28.86 -6.22
CA ASP A 32 13.48 29.14 -7.53
C ASP A 32 14.97 29.54 -7.44
N GLY A 33 15.70 28.96 -6.46
CA GLY A 33 17.10 29.26 -6.20
C GLY A 33 17.36 30.51 -5.36
N GLU A 34 16.33 31.30 -5.00
CA GLU A 34 16.44 32.50 -4.19
C GLU A 34 16.02 32.26 -2.73
N ILE A 35 16.67 32.95 -1.80
CA ILE A 35 16.35 32.88 -0.37
C ILE A 35 15.11 33.76 -0.09
N PRO A 36 13.98 33.17 0.37
CA PRO A 36 12.79 33.92 0.67
C PRO A 36 12.98 34.85 1.90
N ARG A 37 12.41 36.03 1.86
CA ARG A 37 12.49 37.00 2.97
C ARG A 37 11.82 36.51 4.26
N ASN A 38 10.69 35.82 4.12
CA ASN A 38 9.93 35.28 5.24
C ASN A 38 9.09 34.08 4.80
N GLY A 39 8.47 33.40 5.77
CA GLY A 39 7.60 32.21 5.52
C GLY A 39 6.17 32.54 5.12
N ASP A 40 5.77 33.80 5.15
CA ASP A 40 4.40 34.23 4.88
C ASP A 40 4.14 34.44 3.38
N GLY A 41 5.22 34.43 2.58
CA GLY A 41 5.15 34.53 1.12
C GLY A 41 4.29 33.43 0.52
N ARG A 42 3.53 33.77 -0.52
CA ARG A 42 2.77 32.80 -1.29
C ARG A 42 3.65 32.18 -2.36
N ILE A 43 3.55 30.89 -2.50
CA ILE A 43 4.22 30.08 -3.52
C ILE A 43 3.19 29.31 -4.33
N ASP A 44 3.54 28.91 -5.53
CA ASP A 44 2.83 27.92 -6.33
C ASP A 44 3.70 26.68 -6.48
N PRO A 45 3.51 25.64 -5.65
CA PRO A 45 4.38 24.47 -5.64
C PRO A 45 4.38 23.67 -6.96
N GLU A 46 3.36 23.88 -7.83
CA GLU A 46 3.28 23.23 -9.14
C GLU A 46 4.18 23.92 -10.19
N LYS A 47 4.56 25.19 -9.93
CA LYS A 47 5.31 26.02 -10.88
C LYS A 47 6.68 26.44 -10.35
N GLN A 48 6.87 26.43 -9.03
CA GLN A 48 8.08 26.91 -8.38
C GLN A 48 8.85 25.75 -7.77
N THR A 49 10.14 25.85 -7.83
CA THR A 49 11.09 24.90 -7.26
C THR A 49 11.38 25.29 -5.82
N ILE A 50 11.01 24.46 -4.87
CA ILE A 50 11.29 24.68 -3.45
C ILE A 50 12.32 23.67 -2.97
N SER A 51 13.35 24.13 -2.27
CA SER A 51 14.36 23.26 -1.66
C SER A 51 14.68 23.67 -0.23
N VAL A 52 15.11 22.68 0.58
CA VAL A 52 15.61 22.88 1.94
C VAL A 52 16.96 22.16 2.03
N ASP A 53 18.01 22.89 2.41
CA ASP A 53 19.40 22.40 2.44
C ASP A 53 19.87 21.80 1.10
N GLY A 54 19.35 22.31 -0.02
CA GLY A 54 19.63 21.81 -1.36
C GLY A 54 18.79 20.61 -1.79
N GLU A 55 18.00 20.04 -0.91
CA GLU A 55 17.09 18.94 -1.23
C GLU A 55 15.74 19.47 -1.71
N MET A 56 15.30 18.96 -2.87
CA MET A 56 14.03 19.36 -3.48
C MET A 56 12.84 18.88 -2.67
N VAL A 57 11.89 19.78 -2.43
CA VAL A 57 10.62 19.46 -1.75
C VAL A 57 9.57 19.12 -2.76
N SER A 58 8.98 17.93 -2.63
CA SER A 58 7.90 17.48 -3.51
C SER A 58 6.67 18.40 -3.38
N SER A 59 6.06 18.74 -4.52
CA SER A 59 4.79 19.46 -4.59
C SER A 59 3.56 18.58 -4.30
N GLN A 60 3.76 17.27 -4.17
CA GLN A 60 2.67 16.32 -3.88
C GLN A 60 2.08 16.59 -2.50
N LYS A 61 0.76 16.70 -2.46
CA LYS A 61 0.00 16.94 -1.22
C LYS A 61 0.05 15.76 -0.26
N HIS A 62 0.10 14.55 -0.79
CA HIS A 62 0.10 13.29 -0.07
C HIS A 62 1.27 12.41 -0.52
N GLU A 63 1.74 11.56 0.38
CA GLU A 63 2.73 10.53 0.08
C GLU A 63 2.02 9.22 -0.28
N TYR A 64 2.55 8.53 -1.29
CA TYR A 64 2.04 7.23 -1.74
C TYR A 64 3.23 6.28 -1.91
N ILE A 65 3.32 5.29 -1.04
CA ILE A 65 4.43 4.35 -0.96
C ILE A 65 3.92 2.95 -1.31
N LEU A 66 4.56 2.30 -2.26
CA LEU A 66 4.42 0.88 -2.52
C LEU A 66 5.50 0.15 -1.74
N LEU A 67 5.10 -0.60 -0.72
CA LEU A 67 5.97 -1.46 0.06
C LEU A 67 5.83 -2.91 -0.43
N HIS A 68 6.96 -3.59 -0.66
CA HIS A 68 6.98 -5.05 -0.72
C HIS A 68 7.06 -5.60 0.71
N LYS A 69 5.89 -5.75 1.34
CA LYS A 69 5.82 -6.24 2.73
C LYS A 69 6.48 -7.60 2.86
N PRO A 70 7.46 -7.79 3.76
CA PRO A 70 8.00 -9.10 4.08
C PRO A 70 7.08 -9.84 5.06
N ALA A 71 7.25 -11.15 5.17
CA ALA A 71 6.70 -11.92 6.28
C ALA A 71 7.35 -11.51 7.61
N GLY A 72 6.67 -11.76 8.73
CA GLY A 72 7.18 -11.51 10.08
C GLY A 72 6.83 -10.15 10.69
N CYS A 73 6.38 -9.16 9.91
CA CYS A 73 5.90 -7.89 10.42
C CYS A 73 4.37 -7.76 10.31
N VAL A 74 3.76 -7.04 11.25
CA VAL A 74 2.32 -6.80 11.28
C VAL A 74 1.94 -5.55 10.50
N THR A 75 0.76 -5.56 9.90
CA THR A 75 0.19 -4.39 9.20
C THR A 75 -0.53 -3.50 10.23
N ALA A 76 0.23 -2.68 10.90
CA ALA A 76 -0.25 -1.71 11.90
C ALA A 76 0.61 -0.45 11.85
N THR A 77 0.09 0.66 12.36
CA THR A 77 0.86 1.90 12.52
C THR A 77 1.77 1.85 13.75
N LYS A 78 1.35 1.14 14.80
CA LYS A 78 2.13 0.87 16.02
C LYS A 78 1.72 -0.47 16.59
N ASP A 79 2.68 -1.18 17.15
CA ASP A 79 2.46 -2.41 17.91
C ASP A 79 3.47 -2.49 19.06
N ASN A 80 3.09 -3.09 20.19
CA ASN A 80 3.94 -3.16 21.39
C ASN A 80 4.80 -4.45 21.43
N ARG A 81 4.55 -5.40 20.56
CA ARG A 81 5.18 -6.75 20.57
C ARG A 81 5.88 -7.07 19.27
N ASP A 82 5.26 -6.69 18.17
CA ASP A 82 5.72 -7.07 16.83
C ASP A 82 6.24 -5.85 16.07
N THR A 83 7.26 -6.07 15.25
CA THR A 83 7.69 -5.09 14.24
C THR A 83 6.54 -4.81 13.28
N THR A 84 6.28 -3.55 13.01
CA THR A 84 5.23 -3.10 12.12
C THR A 84 5.76 -2.81 10.71
N VAL A 85 4.86 -2.74 9.74
CA VAL A 85 5.21 -2.27 8.39
C VAL A 85 5.73 -0.83 8.38
N MET A 86 5.33 -0.02 9.37
CA MET A 86 5.80 1.35 9.47
C MET A 86 7.25 1.45 9.94
N ASP A 87 7.78 0.45 10.63
CA ASP A 87 9.18 0.44 11.05
C ASP A 87 10.15 0.31 9.86
N LEU A 88 9.64 -0.19 8.72
CA LEU A 88 10.39 -0.29 7.47
C LEU A 88 10.42 1.01 6.65
N ILE A 89 9.61 2.00 7.03
CA ILE A 89 9.46 3.24 6.25
C ILE A 89 10.29 4.36 6.87
N ASP A 90 11.12 5.00 6.03
CA ASP A 90 11.81 6.24 6.36
C ASP A 90 11.16 7.39 5.59
N SER A 91 10.39 8.21 6.30
CA SER A 91 9.70 9.39 5.76
C SER A 91 9.58 10.47 6.83
N ARG A 92 9.75 11.73 6.41
CA ARG A 92 9.57 12.90 7.29
C ARG A 92 8.15 13.02 7.85
N ILE A 93 7.16 12.47 7.15
CA ILE A 93 5.75 12.48 7.56
C ILE A 93 5.28 11.11 8.06
N LYS A 94 6.20 10.23 8.46
CA LYS A 94 5.92 8.85 8.89
C LYS A 94 4.78 8.75 9.89
N ASP A 95 4.68 9.67 10.86
CA ASP A 95 3.62 9.69 11.86
C ASP A 95 2.21 9.95 11.29
N ARG A 96 2.12 10.43 10.07
CA ARG A 96 0.85 10.66 9.36
C ARG A 96 0.49 9.51 8.42
N LEU A 97 1.47 8.70 8.05
CA LEU A 97 1.29 7.58 7.12
C LEU A 97 0.59 6.41 7.80
N PHE A 98 -0.21 5.69 7.03
CA PHE A 98 -0.87 4.46 7.45
C PHE A 98 -1.02 3.48 6.29
N PRO A 99 -1.04 2.16 6.57
CA PRO A 99 -1.24 1.15 5.53
C PRO A 99 -2.68 1.12 5.03
N VAL A 100 -2.87 0.95 3.72
CA VAL A 100 -4.17 0.82 3.06
C VAL A 100 -4.59 -0.66 3.05
N GLY A 101 -5.43 -1.01 3.98
CA GLY A 101 -5.81 -2.40 4.26
C GLY A 101 -4.75 -3.13 5.07
N ARG A 102 -4.94 -4.44 5.19
CA ARG A 102 -4.08 -5.29 6.01
C ARG A 102 -3.67 -6.54 5.26
N LEU A 103 -2.43 -6.96 5.48
CA LEU A 103 -1.92 -8.29 5.17
C LEU A 103 -1.58 -8.97 6.51
N ASP A 104 -1.76 -10.27 6.56
CA ASP A 104 -1.41 -11.06 7.74
C ASP A 104 0.10 -10.99 8.01
N LYS A 105 0.52 -11.34 9.22
CA LYS A 105 1.94 -11.30 9.63
C LYS A 105 2.83 -12.13 8.70
N ASP A 106 2.34 -13.29 8.27
CA ASP A 106 3.03 -14.22 7.39
C ASP A 106 2.78 -13.98 5.89
N THR A 107 1.85 -13.09 5.53
CA THR A 107 1.56 -12.73 4.14
C THR A 107 2.51 -11.66 3.64
N GLU A 108 3.05 -11.86 2.46
CA GLU A 108 3.99 -10.95 1.79
C GLU A 108 3.31 -10.12 0.68
N GLY A 109 4.09 -9.22 0.08
CA GLY A 109 3.76 -8.59 -1.18
C GLY A 109 3.30 -7.14 -1.08
N LEU A 110 2.53 -6.71 -2.05
CA LEU A 110 2.13 -5.31 -2.26
C LEU A 110 1.31 -4.77 -1.10
N LEU A 111 1.82 -3.72 -0.47
CA LEU A 111 1.09 -2.93 0.51
C LEU A 111 1.24 -1.43 0.17
N LEU A 112 0.11 -0.77 -0.05
CA LEU A 112 0.08 0.68 -0.21
C LEU A 112 0.09 1.34 1.17
N ILE A 113 0.95 2.35 1.33
CA ILE A 113 1.04 3.20 2.53
C ILE A 113 0.87 4.65 2.08
N THR A 114 0.03 5.43 2.75
CA THR A 114 -0.25 6.82 2.39
C THR A 114 -0.80 7.62 3.58
N ASP A 115 -0.88 8.94 3.44
CA ASP A 115 -1.63 9.85 4.32
C ASP A 115 -2.93 10.37 3.66
N ASP A 116 -3.31 9.83 2.48
CA ASP A 116 -4.56 10.17 1.78
C ASP A 116 -5.72 9.30 2.29
N GLY A 117 -6.38 9.77 3.37
CA GLY A 117 -7.51 9.08 3.97
C GLY A 117 -8.70 8.86 3.00
N PRO A 118 -9.15 9.86 2.25
CA PRO A 118 -10.17 9.71 1.23
C PRO A 118 -9.90 8.61 0.21
N LEU A 119 -8.69 8.56 -0.38
CA LEU A 119 -8.31 7.51 -1.33
C LEU A 119 -8.26 6.14 -0.65
N ALA A 120 -7.66 6.04 0.54
CA ALA A 120 -7.61 4.79 1.29
C ALA A 120 -9.01 4.24 1.60
N HIS A 121 -9.94 5.11 2.03
CA HIS A 121 -11.33 4.74 2.24
C HIS A 121 -12.00 4.24 0.95
N GLN A 122 -11.75 4.90 -0.17
CA GLN A 122 -12.28 4.50 -1.48
C GLN A 122 -11.78 3.09 -1.89
N LEU A 123 -10.48 2.83 -1.73
CA LEU A 123 -9.86 1.54 -2.07
C LEU A 123 -10.31 0.38 -1.16
N LEU A 124 -10.68 0.69 0.08
CA LEU A 124 -11.09 -0.32 1.06
C LEU A 124 -12.61 -0.50 1.17
N ALA A 125 -13.40 0.41 0.59
CA ALA A 125 -14.86 0.36 0.68
C ALA A 125 -15.40 -0.93 0.04
N PRO A 126 -16.17 -1.76 0.78
CA PRO A 126 -16.69 -3.04 0.25
C PRO A 126 -17.48 -2.87 -1.04
N LYS A 127 -18.24 -1.77 -1.17
CA LYS A 127 -19.07 -1.47 -2.35
C LYS A 127 -18.25 -1.19 -3.63
N ARG A 128 -16.98 -0.90 -3.51
CA ARG A 128 -16.10 -0.62 -4.67
C ARG A 128 -15.54 -1.89 -5.29
N HIS A 129 -15.58 -3.01 -4.58
CA HIS A 129 -15.13 -4.31 -5.07
C HIS A 129 -13.70 -4.28 -5.68
N VAL A 130 -12.82 -3.43 -5.12
CA VAL A 130 -11.45 -3.27 -5.62
C VAL A 130 -10.76 -4.63 -5.64
N PRO A 131 -10.33 -5.13 -6.81
CA PRO A 131 -9.73 -6.45 -6.95
C PRO A 131 -8.39 -6.51 -6.21
N LYS A 132 -8.11 -7.65 -5.62
CA LYS A 132 -6.84 -7.97 -4.97
C LYS A 132 -6.41 -9.35 -5.44
N THR A 133 -5.28 -9.41 -6.12
CA THR A 133 -4.77 -10.66 -6.65
C THR A 133 -3.61 -11.17 -5.79
N TYR A 134 -3.67 -12.44 -5.47
CA TYR A 134 -2.70 -13.13 -4.66
C TYR A 134 -2.09 -14.29 -5.43
N TYR A 135 -0.78 -14.43 -5.36
CA TYR A 135 -0.09 -15.66 -5.65
C TYR A 135 -0.01 -16.49 -4.37
N ALA A 136 -0.34 -17.76 -4.48
CA ALA A 136 -0.25 -18.68 -3.34
C ALA A 136 0.33 -20.04 -3.74
N LYS A 137 1.07 -20.65 -2.80
CA LYS A 137 1.37 -22.08 -2.83
C LYS A 137 0.43 -22.77 -1.87
N VAL A 138 -0.19 -23.83 -2.33
CA VAL A 138 -1.15 -24.61 -1.54
C VAL A 138 -0.72 -26.07 -1.51
N SER A 139 -0.93 -26.74 -0.35
CA SER A 139 -0.81 -28.18 -0.19
C SER A 139 -2.20 -28.79 -0.13
N GLY A 140 -2.34 -30.01 -0.62
CA GLY A 140 -3.61 -30.70 -0.77
C GLY A 140 -4.04 -30.82 -2.23
N ILE A 141 -4.95 -31.74 -2.49
CA ILE A 141 -5.45 -32.03 -3.83
C ILE A 141 -6.57 -31.04 -4.17
N LEU A 142 -6.33 -30.18 -5.14
CA LEU A 142 -7.34 -29.26 -5.66
C LEU A 142 -8.39 -30.06 -6.46
N PRO A 143 -9.71 -29.94 -6.13
CA PRO A 143 -10.78 -30.55 -6.93
C PRO A 143 -10.74 -30.11 -8.39
N GLU A 144 -11.24 -30.93 -9.31
CA GLU A 144 -11.28 -30.58 -10.72
C GLU A 144 -12.14 -29.34 -10.98
N ASN A 145 -13.24 -29.17 -10.24
CA ASN A 145 -14.18 -28.04 -10.35
C ASN A 145 -13.82 -26.87 -9.40
N VAL A 146 -12.62 -26.82 -8.84
CA VAL A 146 -12.23 -25.77 -7.86
C VAL A 146 -12.41 -24.35 -8.41
N CYS A 147 -12.10 -24.10 -9.67
CA CYS A 147 -12.28 -22.77 -10.28
C CYS A 147 -13.76 -22.36 -10.30
N GLU A 148 -14.66 -23.29 -10.57
CA GLU A 148 -16.12 -23.06 -10.55
C GLU A 148 -16.62 -22.80 -9.14
N GLN A 149 -16.10 -23.53 -8.13
CA GLN A 149 -16.45 -23.31 -6.73
C GLN A 149 -16.08 -21.89 -6.28
N PHE A 150 -14.87 -21.41 -6.63
CA PHE A 150 -14.44 -20.05 -6.31
C PHE A 150 -15.27 -18.99 -7.06
N ALA A 151 -15.63 -19.26 -8.31
CA ALA A 151 -16.46 -18.34 -9.11
C ALA A 151 -17.91 -18.22 -8.59
N GLN A 152 -18.42 -19.22 -7.86
CA GLN A 152 -19.74 -19.18 -7.23
C GLN A 152 -19.70 -18.55 -5.82
N GLY A 153 -18.52 -18.40 -5.24
CA GLY A 153 -18.31 -18.03 -3.84
C GLY A 153 -18.37 -19.25 -2.91
N LEU A 154 -17.62 -19.17 -1.84
CA LEU A 154 -17.42 -20.27 -0.89
C LEU A 154 -17.97 -19.91 0.48
N ASP A 155 -18.57 -20.90 1.15
CA ASP A 155 -18.84 -20.82 2.59
C ASP A 155 -17.52 -20.97 3.34
N ILE A 156 -17.10 -19.92 4.02
CA ILE A 156 -15.90 -19.90 4.82
C ILE A 156 -16.21 -19.78 6.33
N GLY A 157 -17.46 -20.10 6.72
CA GLY A 157 -17.92 -20.05 8.10
C GLY A 157 -18.32 -18.65 8.58
N ASP A 158 -18.55 -17.70 7.67
CA ASP A 158 -19.14 -16.40 7.95
C ASP A 158 -20.67 -16.45 7.73
N GLU A 159 -21.37 -15.36 8.10
CA GLU A 159 -22.83 -15.26 7.91
C GLU A 159 -23.26 -15.45 6.43
N LYS A 160 -22.40 -15.06 5.50
CA LYS A 160 -22.65 -15.16 4.04
C LYS A 160 -21.44 -15.75 3.34
N PRO A 161 -21.66 -16.51 2.25
CA PRO A 161 -20.58 -16.95 1.37
C PRO A 161 -19.71 -15.77 0.91
N THR A 162 -18.51 -16.06 0.43
CA THR A 162 -17.64 -15.05 -0.19
C THR A 162 -18.27 -14.52 -1.48
N LEU A 163 -17.86 -13.33 -1.90
CA LEU A 163 -18.12 -12.89 -3.27
C LEU A 163 -17.42 -13.85 -4.25
N PRO A 164 -17.94 -13.94 -5.50
CA PRO A 164 -17.26 -14.59 -6.59
C PRO A 164 -15.79 -14.20 -6.68
N ALA A 165 -14.92 -15.19 -6.90
CA ALA A 165 -13.48 -15.01 -7.00
C ALA A 165 -12.94 -15.74 -8.22
N GLU A 166 -11.87 -15.23 -8.79
CA GLU A 166 -11.21 -15.81 -9.97
C GLU A 166 -9.99 -16.61 -9.53
N LEU A 167 -10.04 -17.92 -9.67
CA LEU A 167 -8.92 -18.82 -9.39
C LEU A 167 -8.29 -19.28 -10.70
N ARG A 168 -6.97 -19.16 -10.80
CA ARG A 168 -6.13 -19.74 -11.85
C ARG A 168 -5.13 -20.69 -11.22
N ILE A 169 -5.05 -21.90 -11.72
CA ILE A 169 -3.99 -22.84 -11.39
C ILE A 169 -2.82 -22.54 -12.34
N LEU A 170 -1.68 -22.17 -11.77
CA LEU A 170 -0.46 -21.86 -12.52
C LEU A 170 0.35 -23.12 -12.76
N GLU A 171 0.47 -23.92 -11.68
CA GLU A 171 1.22 -25.18 -11.71
C GLU A 171 0.62 -26.18 -10.75
N ARG A 172 0.67 -27.48 -11.13
CA ARG A 172 0.44 -28.61 -10.22
C ARG A 172 1.70 -29.43 -10.17
N ASP A 173 2.11 -29.86 -8.98
CA ASP A 173 3.22 -30.80 -8.93
C ASP A 173 2.83 -32.17 -9.56
N PRO A 174 3.81 -32.97 -9.98
CA PRO A 174 3.53 -34.24 -10.66
C PRO A 174 2.71 -35.25 -9.84
N GLU A 175 2.78 -35.18 -8.53
CA GLU A 175 2.03 -36.04 -7.58
C GLU A 175 0.64 -35.46 -7.27
N GLY A 176 0.41 -34.20 -7.63
CA GLY A 176 -0.87 -33.48 -7.45
C GLY A 176 -1.18 -33.08 -6.03
N ILE A 177 -0.21 -33.19 -5.10
CA ILE A 177 -0.40 -32.89 -3.67
C ILE A 177 -0.08 -31.44 -3.31
N SER A 178 0.46 -30.68 -4.24
CA SER A 178 0.66 -29.24 -4.11
C SER A 178 0.36 -28.51 -5.42
N SER A 179 0.09 -27.23 -5.33
CA SER A 179 -0.17 -26.39 -6.51
C SER A 179 0.26 -24.95 -6.25
N GLU A 180 0.61 -24.27 -7.34
CA GLU A 180 0.74 -22.82 -7.37
C GLU A 180 -0.49 -22.19 -8.02
N ILE A 181 -1.07 -21.22 -7.36
CA ILE A 181 -2.32 -20.59 -7.80
C ILE A 181 -2.21 -19.07 -7.80
N GLU A 182 -3.02 -18.46 -8.65
CA GLU A 182 -3.34 -17.04 -8.61
C GLU A 182 -4.83 -16.88 -8.29
N LEU A 183 -5.14 -16.10 -7.25
CA LEU A 183 -6.50 -15.88 -6.78
C LEU A 183 -6.81 -14.40 -6.71
N THR A 184 -7.83 -13.95 -7.46
CA THR A 184 -8.35 -12.59 -7.38
C THR A 184 -9.65 -12.56 -6.59
N ILE A 185 -9.69 -11.75 -5.54
CA ILE A 185 -10.85 -11.51 -4.68
C ILE A 185 -11.28 -10.05 -4.75
N HIS A 186 -12.58 -9.77 -4.55
CA HIS A 186 -13.19 -8.44 -4.64
C HIS A 186 -13.63 -7.87 -3.28
N GLU A 187 -13.24 -8.50 -2.21
CA GLU A 187 -13.49 -8.11 -0.82
C GLU A 187 -12.25 -8.39 0.04
N GLY A 188 -12.33 -8.24 1.36
CA GLY A 188 -11.19 -8.51 2.24
C GLY A 188 -11.68 -8.87 3.64
N ARG A 189 -12.03 -10.14 3.87
CA ARG A 189 -12.39 -10.67 5.17
C ARG A 189 -11.14 -11.18 5.90
N PHE A 190 -11.28 -11.42 7.20
CA PHE A 190 -10.22 -11.98 8.02
C PHE A 190 -9.73 -13.32 7.45
N HIS A 191 -8.42 -13.41 7.14
CA HIS A 191 -7.75 -14.57 6.55
C HIS A 191 -8.47 -15.18 5.34
N GLN A 192 -9.13 -14.35 4.51
CA GLN A 192 -10.07 -14.81 3.49
C GLN A 192 -9.47 -15.84 2.54
N VAL A 193 -8.31 -15.57 1.93
CA VAL A 193 -7.65 -16.48 0.98
C VAL A 193 -7.37 -17.84 1.62
N LYS A 194 -6.82 -17.85 2.83
CA LYS A 194 -6.52 -19.08 3.58
C LYS A 194 -7.77 -19.89 3.87
N ARG A 195 -8.84 -19.23 4.31
CA ARG A 195 -10.13 -19.87 4.61
C ARG A 195 -10.82 -20.39 3.36
N MET A 196 -10.72 -19.69 2.23
CA MET A 196 -11.24 -20.16 0.94
C MET A 196 -10.51 -21.42 0.47
N CYS A 197 -9.18 -21.43 0.55
CA CYS A 197 -8.38 -22.63 0.23
C CYS A 197 -8.72 -23.79 1.16
N HIS A 198 -8.85 -23.53 2.46
CA HIS A 198 -9.26 -24.55 3.44
C HIS A 198 -10.65 -25.14 3.12
N ALA A 199 -11.61 -24.30 2.77
CA ALA A 199 -12.95 -24.75 2.36
C ALA A 199 -12.93 -25.60 1.06
N ALA A 200 -11.93 -25.40 0.20
CA ALA A 200 -11.68 -26.20 -1.00
C ALA A 200 -10.83 -27.47 -0.73
N GLY A 201 -10.47 -27.75 0.53
CA GLY A 201 -9.73 -28.95 0.93
C GLY A 201 -8.19 -28.81 0.82
N CYS A 202 -7.63 -27.61 0.77
CA CYS A 202 -6.20 -27.37 0.73
C CYS A 202 -5.75 -26.29 1.72
N GLU A 203 -4.46 -26.28 2.03
CA GLU A 203 -3.87 -25.36 2.99
C GLU A 203 -2.86 -24.44 2.28
N VAL A 204 -2.95 -23.13 2.58
CA VAL A 204 -2.00 -22.15 2.06
C VAL A 204 -0.67 -22.28 2.83
N THR A 205 0.40 -22.61 2.12
CA THR A 205 1.76 -22.70 2.65
C THR A 205 2.59 -21.44 2.39
N TYR A 206 2.22 -20.65 1.36
CA TYR A 206 2.82 -19.36 1.04
C TYR A 206 1.77 -18.44 0.44
N LEU A 207 1.79 -17.15 0.81
CA LEU A 207 0.84 -16.17 0.30
C LEU A 207 1.53 -14.83 0.04
N LYS A 208 1.34 -14.31 -1.17
CA LYS A 208 1.88 -13.01 -1.60
C LYS A 208 0.84 -12.23 -2.39
N ARG A 209 0.49 -11.01 -1.95
CA ARG A 209 -0.36 -10.12 -2.75
C ARG A 209 0.45 -9.50 -3.87
N ILE A 210 0.05 -9.76 -5.12
CA ILE A 210 0.75 -9.28 -6.32
C ILE A 210 0.09 -8.06 -6.95
N SER A 211 -1.22 -7.81 -6.67
CA SER A 211 -1.88 -6.59 -7.12
C SER A 211 -2.99 -6.11 -6.17
N MET A 212 -3.34 -4.84 -6.28
CA MET A 212 -4.49 -4.21 -5.63
C MET A 212 -5.01 -3.07 -6.50
N GLY A 213 -6.24 -3.21 -7.03
CA GLY A 213 -6.76 -2.30 -8.03
C GLY A 213 -5.86 -2.27 -9.26
N THR A 214 -5.44 -1.09 -9.65
CA THR A 214 -4.52 -0.86 -10.76
C THR A 214 -3.04 -1.05 -10.42
N LEU A 215 -2.69 -1.10 -9.12
CA LEU A 215 -1.32 -1.29 -8.67
C LEU A 215 -0.88 -2.74 -8.81
N LYS A 216 0.34 -2.92 -9.30
CA LYS A 216 1.04 -4.21 -9.35
C LYS A 216 2.28 -4.16 -8.47
N LEU A 217 2.62 -5.29 -7.86
CA LEU A 217 3.89 -5.43 -7.16
C LEU A 217 5.03 -5.25 -8.16
N ASP A 218 5.99 -4.41 -7.79
CA ASP A 218 7.21 -4.22 -8.56
C ASP A 218 8.15 -5.41 -8.29
N GLU A 219 8.39 -6.23 -9.30
CA GLU A 219 9.20 -7.45 -9.16
C GLU A 219 10.67 -7.14 -8.87
N SER A 220 11.14 -5.94 -9.22
CA SER A 220 12.51 -5.49 -8.91
C SER A 220 12.68 -5.06 -7.46
N LEU A 221 11.57 -4.87 -6.73
CA LEU A 221 11.57 -4.39 -5.36
C LEU A 221 11.80 -5.56 -4.39
N GLU A 222 12.92 -5.56 -3.70
CA GLU A 222 13.24 -6.59 -2.70
C GLU A 222 12.22 -6.58 -1.54
N LYS A 223 12.10 -7.72 -0.84
CA LYS A 223 11.24 -7.83 0.35
C LYS A 223 11.74 -6.87 1.44
N GLY A 224 10.82 -6.06 1.97
CA GLY A 224 11.11 -5.01 2.94
C GLY A 224 11.47 -3.66 2.32
N ALA A 225 11.80 -3.62 1.03
CA ALA A 225 12.04 -2.38 0.31
C ALA A 225 10.71 -1.73 -0.13
N TYR A 226 10.78 -0.43 -0.36
CA TYR A 226 9.65 0.38 -0.81
C TYR A 226 10.10 1.43 -1.81
N ARG A 227 9.15 1.95 -2.58
CA ARG A 227 9.32 3.12 -3.45
C ARG A 227 8.10 4.02 -3.42
N GLN A 228 8.28 5.25 -3.83
CA GLN A 228 7.15 6.14 -4.12
C GLN A 228 6.40 5.65 -5.37
N LEU A 229 5.09 5.89 -5.40
CA LEU A 229 4.30 5.71 -6.62
C LEU A 229 4.65 6.77 -7.64
N THR A 230 4.61 6.40 -8.91
CA THR A 230 4.70 7.35 -10.02
C THR A 230 3.41 8.18 -10.13
N ALA A 231 3.48 9.33 -10.79
CA ALA A 231 2.29 10.16 -11.03
C ALA A 231 1.20 9.39 -11.81
N GLU A 232 1.59 8.55 -12.76
CA GLU A 232 0.68 7.70 -13.53
C GLU A 232 -0.03 6.66 -12.67
N GLU A 233 0.70 6.01 -11.74
CA GLU A 233 0.11 5.05 -10.79
C GLU A 233 -0.89 5.72 -9.86
N ILE A 234 -0.58 6.94 -9.39
CA ILE A 234 -1.48 7.72 -8.52
C ILE A 234 -2.76 8.12 -9.25
N GLU A 235 -2.65 8.59 -10.49
CA GLU A 235 -3.83 8.95 -11.31
C GLU A 235 -4.73 7.74 -11.56
N LYS A 236 -4.16 6.60 -11.97
CA LYS A 236 -4.91 5.35 -12.18
C LYS A 236 -5.59 4.81 -10.92
N LEU A 237 -5.04 5.10 -9.73
CA LEU A 237 -5.65 4.71 -8.46
C LEU A 237 -6.88 5.55 -8.09
N LYS A 238 -6.97 6.77 -8.61
CA LYS A 238 -8.07 7.71 -8.31
C LYS A 238 -9.27 7.55 -9.25
N GLU A 239 -9.11 6.86 -10.37
CA GLU A 239 -10.19 6.50 -11.30
C GLU A 239 -11.11 5.41 -10.73
#